data_608b5e3491daf793bd4ff64c798e483f
#
_entry.id   608b5e3491daf793bd4ff64c798e483f
#
_cell.length_a   1.000
_cell.length_b   1.000
_cell.length_c   1.000
_cell.angle_alpha   90.00
_cell.angle_beta   90.00
_cell.angle_gamma   90.00
#
_symmetry.space_group_name_H-M   'P 1'
#
loop_
_entity.id
_entity.type
_entity.pdbx_description
1 polymer ?
#
loop_
_entity_poly.entity_id
_entity_poly.type
_entity_poly.pdbx_seq_one_letter_code
_entity_poly.pdbx_strand_id
1 'polypeptide(L)'
;MRIAIIGAGIAGLSAAYDLLRAGHTVTLLEGDNQTGGLATGFRDERWEWPLEKFYHHLFTSDRSIIGLVEEIGFRDKLFFPRPTTSVVYEDRIVPFDSPLRWITFPGFNLIDVARFGAVSAYLRFTKPWRELEKHTADSWLRRVYGDKIYETTWRPLLIGKFGPYYQEVNMAWMWARLHVRSPRLGYFEGGFQAFVDQLTEVVRGLGGDIRLNCPAERIAPDGRPDAGGLLVTAGGQTERFDAAVVTTSPALLARLTPDLAGDYLRQILALKSMGAVVMTLALKHSLMADSHTYWLNIPATSADKAGGVPFLALVEHTNYIDRRHYGDDHILYCGDYVTPDHPYFTMTQEELERLFVGVLHHFNPDFRPDWVRRSWLFRARYAQPVPGLNHSRAIPDLRTPIPGLYLASMSQVYPWDRGTNYAVEIGRKVAQLLLTDATSLSGRASAA
;
A
#
# COMPACT_ATOMS: atom_id res chain seq x y z
N MET A 1 3.60 -23.94 -19.43
CA MET A 1 3.33 -24.32 -18.04
C MET A 1 1.93 -23.85 -17.66
N ARG A 2 1.27 -24.57 -16.75
CA ARG A 2 0.07 -24.13 -16.06
C ARG A 2 0.48 -23.50 -14.72
N ILE A 3 0.14 -22.24 -14.51
CA ILE A 3 0.60 -21.46 -13.35
C ILE A 3 -0.62 -20.96 -12.56
N ALA A 4 -0.63 -21.19 -11.24
CA ALA A 4 -1.60 -20.60 -10.34
C ALA A 4 -1.07 -19.29 -9.76
N ILE A 5 -1.90 -18.26 -9.68
CA ILE A 5 -1.61 -17.03 -8.94
C ILE A 5 -2.64 -16.85 -7.86
N ILE A 6 -2.18 -16.77 -6.62
CA ILE A 6 -3.04 -16.59 -5.44
C ILE A 6 -3.12 -15.10 -5.11
N GLY A 7 -4.29 -14.52 -5.38
CA GLY A 7 -4.59 -13.10 -5.26
C GLY A 7 -4.59 -12.38 -6.60
N ALA A 8 -5.72 -11.75 -6.94
CA ALA A 8 -5.89 -10.90 -8.12
C ALA A 8 -5.77 -9.40 -7.79
N GLY A 9 -4.89 -9.06 -6.85
CA GLY A 9 -4.42 -7.69 -6.64
C GLY A 9 -3.49 -7.24 -7.77
N ILE A 10 -3.05 -5.98 -7.75
CA ILE A 10 -2.18 -5.42 -8.80
C ILE A 10 -0.92 -6.27 -9.04
N ALA A 11 -0.30 -6.84 -7.99
CA ALA A 11 0.87 -7.69 -8.14
C ALA A 11 0.54 -8.99 -8.91
N GLY A 12 -0.57 -9.65 -8.55
CA GLY A 12 -1.01 -10.88 -9.22
C GLY A 12 -1.41 -10.64 -10.67
N LEU A 13 -2.17 -9.58 -10.95
CA LEU A 13 -2.56 -9.19 -12.30
C LEU A 13 -1.34 -8.83 -13.18
N SER A 14 -0.35 -8.12 -12.61
CA SER A 14 0.89 -7.78 -13.33
C SER A 14 1.74 -9.01 -13.64
N ALA A 15 1.82 -9.95 -12.71
CA ALA A 15 2.49 -11.23 -12.94
C ALA A 15 1.78 -12.07 -14.01
N ALA A 16 0.44 -12.13 -13.93
CA ALA A 16 -0.38 -12.83 -14.93
C ALA A 16 -0.19 -12.25 -16.33
N TYR A 17 -0.20 -10.92 -16.45
CA TYR A 17 0.02 -10.22 -17.72
C TYR A 17 1.35 -10.66 -18.39
N ASP A 18 2.46 -10.62 -17.65
CA ASP A 18 3.77 -10.99 -18.21
C ASP A 18 3.86 -12.49 -18.53
N LEU A 19 3.31 -13.36 -17.66
CA LEU A 19 3.32 -14.82 -17.86
C LEU A 19 2.45 -15.26 -19.07
N LEU A 20 1.28 -14.65 -19.24
CA LEU A 20 0.41 -14.90 -20.40
C LEU A 20 1.06 -14.46 -21.70
N ARG A 21 1.71 -13.29 -21.71
CA ARG A 21 2.48 -12.81 -22.89
C ARG A 21 3.67 -13.70 -23.22
N ALA A 22 4.21 -14.40 -22.23
CA ALA A 22 5.25 -15.41 -22.44
C ALA A 22 4.71 -16.77 -22.91
N GLY A 23 3.38 -16.90 -23.16
CA GLY A 23 2.76 -18.11 -23.70
C GLY A 23 2.41 -19.17 -22.64
N HIS A 24 2.34 -18.82 -21.38
CA HIS A 24 1.92 -19.73 -20.31
C HIS A 24 0.40 -19.67 -20.08
N THR A 25 -0.16 -20.72 -19.52
CA THR A 25 -1.56 -20.75 -19.05
C THR A 25 -1.61 -20.30 -17.59
N VAL A 26 -2.41 -19.28 -17.27
CA VAL A 26 -2.48 -18.69 -15.93
C VAL A 26 -3.90 -18.74 -15.40
N THR A 27 -4.05 -19.24 -14.17
CA THR A 27 -5.28 -19.16 -13.38
C THR A 27 -5.02 -18.28 -12.15
N LEU A 28 -5.80 -17.20 -12.01
CA LEU A 28 -5.79 -16.36 -10.80
C LEU A 28 -6.93 -16.79 -9.89
N LEU A 29 -6.63 -17.01 -8.61
CA LEU A 29 -7.57 -17.40 -7.56
C LEU A 29 -7.71 -16.24 -6.57
N GLU A 30 -8.89 -15.60 -6.57
CA GLU A 30 -9.19 -14.45 -5.73
C GLU A 30 -10.34 -14.76 -4.76
N GLY A 31 -10.11 -14.46 -3.49
CA GLY A 31 -11.10 -14.70 -2.43
C GLY A 31 -12.22 -13.65 -2.39
N ASP A 32 -11.99 -12.46 -2.93
CA ASP A 32 -13.00 -11.39 -3.00
C ASP A 32 -13.86 -11.54 -4.26
N ASN A 33 -14.95 -10.78 -4.33
CA ASN A 33 -15.87 -10.72 -5.47
C ASN A 33 -15.38 -9.80 -6.61
N GLN A 34 -14.22 -9.16 -6.46
CA GLN A 34 -13.62 -8.28 -7.45
C GLN A 34 -12.09 -8.28 -7.38
N THR A 35 -11.44 -7.92 -8.49
CA THR A 35 -10.00 -7.76 -8.59
C THR A 35 -9.52 -6.43 -8.00
N GLY A 36 -8.21 -6.31 -7.69
CA GLY A 36 -7.56 -5.06 -7.28
C GLY A 36 -6.90 -5.11 -5.90
N GLY A 37 -7.32 -6.02 -5.01
CA GLY A 37 -6.76 -6.15 -3.67
C GLY A 37 -6.95 -4.86 -2.85
N LEU A 38 -5.86 -4.28 -2.31
CA LEU A 38 -5.95 -3.03 -1.55
C LEU A 38 -6.28 -1.79 -2.41
N ALA A 39 -6.16 -1.86 -3.73
CA ALA A 39 -6.53 -0.78 -4.65
C ALA A 39 -7.98 -0.88 -5.15
N THR A 40 -8.73 -1.85 -4.62
CA THR A 40 -10.14 -2.05 -4.96
C THR A 40 -10.99 -0.84 -4.60
N GLY A 41 -11.88 -0.48 -5.52
CA GLY A 41 -12.88 0.57 -5.33
C GLY A 41 -14.22 0.05 -4.82
N PHE A 42 -15.07 1.00 -4.43
CA PHE A 42 -16.47 0.82 -4.14
C PHE A 42 -17.26 1.98 -4.72
N ARG A 43 -18.59 1.87 -4.82
CA ARG A 43 -19.43 2.89 -5.43
C ARG A 43 -20.69 3.16 -4.59
N ASP A 44 -21.02 4.44 -4.44
CA ASP A 44 -22.37 4.87 -4.04
C ASP A 44 -23.25 4.99 -5.29
N GLU A 45 -24.55 4.82 -5.19
CA GLU A 45 -25.49 4.92 -6.30
C GLU A 45 -25.52 6.29 -7.00
N ARG A 46 -25.11 7.35 -6.28
CA ARG A 46 -25.04 8.73 -6.79
C ARG A 46 -23.74 9.04 -7.52
N TRP A 47 -22.72 8.18 -7.42
CA TRP A 47 -21.38 8.46 -7.93
C TRP A 47 -21.18 7.92 -9.33
N GLU A 48 -20.60 8.74 -10.19
CA GLU A 48 -20.16 8.34 -11.52
C GLU A 48 -18.91 7.46 -11.43
N TRP A 49 -17.92 7.86 -10.64
CA TRP A 49 -16.67 7.13 -10.45
C TRP A 49 -16.69 6.27 -9.19
N PRO A 50 -16.14 5.04 -9.23
CA PRO A 50 -15.80 4.32 -8.03
C PRO A 50 -14.71 5.06 -7.25
N LEU A 51 -14.71 4.85 -5.96
CA LEU A 51 -13.75 5.43 -5.01
C LEU A 51 -12.98 4.30 -4.33
N GLU A 52 -11.68 4.48 -4.10
CA GLU A 52 -10.85 3.48 -3.45
C GLU A 52 -11.28 3.23 -1.99
N LYS A 53 -11.30 1.95 -1.57
CA LYS A 53 -11.53 1.56 -0.16
C LYS A 53 -10.43 2.12 0.76
N PHE A 54 -9.22 2.24 0.25
CA PHE A 54 -8.07 2.86 0.88
C PHE A 54 -7.51 3.91 -0.07
N TYR A 55 -7.34 5.15 0.35
CA TYR A 55 -6.88 6.24 -0.51
C TYR A 55 -5.52 5.93 -1.18
N HIS A 56 -5.48 6.08 -2.49
CA HIS A 56 -4.31 5.81 -3.32
C HIS A 56 -3.95 7.02 -4.19
N HIS A 57 -2.67 7.15 -4.49
CA HIS A 57 -2.14 8.07 -5.49
C HIS A 57 -0.81 7.54 -6.01
N LEU A 58 -0.35 8.07 -7.13
CA LEU A 58 0.95 7.78 -7.73
C LEU A 58 1.86 9.00 -7.59
N PHE A 59 3.18 8.76 -7.68
CA PHE A 59 4.16 9.80 -7.89
C PHE A 59 4.55 9.85 -9.38
N THR A 60 5.03 11.00 -9.84
CA THR A 60 5.54 11.13 -11.22
C THR A 60 6.78 10.27 -11.48
N SER A 61 7.41 9.76 -10.44
CA SER A 61 8.56 8.85 -10.47
C SER A 61 8.19 7.37 -10.53
N ASP A 62 6.90 7.01 -10.47
CA ASP A 62 6.39 5.63 -10.38
C ASP A 62 6.45 4.92 -11.74
N ARG A 63 7.67 4.61 -12.19
CA ARG A 63 7.96 4.11 -13.55
C ARG A 63 7.30 2.78 -13.87
N SER A 64 7.22 1.85 -12.91
CA SER A 64 6.70 0.51 -13.17
C SER A 64 5.22 0.52 -13.51
N ILE A 65 4.40 1.25 -12.75
CA ILE A 65 2.97 1.35 -13.05
C ILE A 65 2.70 2.24 -14.25
N ILE A 66 3.44 3.34 -14.45
CA ILE A 66 3.28 4.20 -15.62
C ILE A 66 3.59 3.40 -16.89
N GLY A 67 4.67 2.61 -16.92
CA GLY A 67 5.00 1.75 -18.04
C GLY A 67 3.92 0.69 -18.30
N LEU A 68 3.39 0.04 -17.27
CA LEU A 68 2.29 -0.91 -17.43
C LEU A 68 1.03 -0.25 -17.98
N VAL A 69 0.69 0.94 -17.50
CA VAL A 69 -0.45 1.75 -17.99
C VAL A 69 -0.31 2.07 -19.49
N GLU A 70 0.91 2.38 -19.95
CA GLU A 70 1.22 2.60 -21.37
C GLU A 70 1.07 1.30 -22.18
N GLU A 71 1.60 0.17 -21.67
CA GLU A 71 1.54 -1.13 -22.34
C GLU A 71 0.10 -1.65 -22.54
N ILE A 72 -0.80 -1.37 -21.57
CA ILE A 72 -2.21 -1.81 -21.66
C ILE A 72 -3.13 -0.77 -22.32
N GLY A 73 -2.56 0.31 -22.90
CA GLY A 73 -3.33 1.33 -23.62
C GLY A 73 -4.19 2.21 -22.72
N PHE A 74 -3.80 2.45 -21.48
CA PHE A 74 -4.59 3.22 -20.50
C PHE A 74 -3.94 4.57 -20.11
N ARG A 75 -2.89 5.00 -20.84
CA ARG A 75 -2.09 6.18 -20.51
C ARG A 75 -2.90 7.48 -20.53
N ASP A 76 -3.84 7.62 -21.44
CA ASP A 76 -4.66 8.83 -21.61
C ASP A 76 -5.60 9.08 -20.41
N LYS A 77 -5.84 8.08 -19.60
CA LYS A 77 -6.65 8.16 -18.37
C LYS A 77 -5.84 8.56 -17.14
N LEU A 78 -4.51 8.60 -17.22
CA LEU A 78 -3.62 8.96 -16.11
C LEU A 78 -3.27 10.45 -16.15
N PHE A 79 -3.58 11.18 -15.09
CA PHE A 79 -3.29 12.60 -14.94
C PHE A 79 -2.63 12.92 -13.59
N PHE A 80 -1.96 14.08 -13.48
CA PHE A 80 -1.12 14.44 -12.33
C PHE A 80 -1.43 15.84 -11.81
N PRO A 81 -2.51 16.08 -11.08
CA PRO A 81 -2.77 17.34 -10.42
C PRO A 81 -1.80 17.59 -9.24
N ARG A 82 -1.81 18.80 -8.74
CA ARG A 82 -1.01 19.19 -7.57
C ARG A 82 -1.91 19.48 -6.39
N PRO A 83 -2.08 18.55 -5.45
CA PRO A 83 -2.87 18.78 -4.25
C PRO A 83 -2.09 19.55 -3.18
N THR A 84 -2.80 20.14 -2.23
CA THR A 84 -2.22 20.72 -1.01
C THR A 84 -2.10 19.67 0.07
N THR A 85 -0.88 19.54 0.64
CA THR A 85 -0.63 18.70 1.83
C THR A 85 -0.33 19.60 3.02
N SER A 86 -1.03 19.37 4.12
CA SER A 86 -0.95 20.15 5.35
C SER A 86 -0.63 19.29 6.57
N VAL A 87 -0.33 19.94 7.67
CA VAL A 87 -0.16 19.35 9.00
C VAL A 87 -0.95 20.15 10.02
N VAL A 88 -1.49 19.49 11.04
CA VAL A 88 -2.02 20.19 12.21
C VAL A 88 -0.86 20.63 13.08
N TYR A 89 -0.80 21.92 13.37
CA TYR A 89 0.17 22.53 14.26
C TYR A 89 -0.51 23.59 15.14
N GLU A 90 -0.47 23.44 16.46
CA GLU A 90 -1.14 24.32 17.44
C GLU A 90 -2.62 24.58 17.05
N ASP A 91 -3.37 23.51 16.84
CA ASP A 91 -4.79 23.49 16.45
C ASP A 91 -5.11 24.23 15.13
N ARG A 92 -4.11 24.46 14.29
CA ARG A 92 -4.27 25.09 12.97
C ARG A 92 -3.86 24.14 11.85
N ILE A 93 -4.55 24.24 10.73
CA ILE A 93 -4.16 23.54 9.49
C ILE A 93 -3.11 24.39 8.77
N VAL A 94 -1.87 23.93 8.74
CA VAL A 94 -0.74 24.63 8.15
C VAL A 94 -0.23 23.88 6.92
N PRO A 95 -0.24 24.48 5.72
CA PRO A 95 0.36 23.86 4.53
C PRO A 95 1.86 23.59 4.72
N PHE A 96 2.30 22.36 4.35
CA PHE A 96 3.68 21.90 4.59
C PHE A 96 4.25 21.12 3.36
N ASP A 97 3.86 21.49 2.15
CA ASP A 97 4.10 20.74 0.91
C ASP A 97 5.21 21.30 0.01
N SER A 98 5.87 22.37 0.42
CA SER A 98 6.91 23.01 -0.40
C SER A 98 7.96 23.74 0.44
N PRO A 99 9.19 23.98 -0.11
CA PRO A 99 10.22 24.73 0.60
C PRO A 99 9.78 26.12 1.05
N LEU A 100 8.97 26.82 0.25
CA LEU A 100 8.44 28.14 0.62
C LEU A 100 7.53 28.06 1.85
N ARG A 101 6.73 27.01 1.97
CA ARG A 101 5.87 26.77 3.14
C ARG A 101 6.66 26.44 4.40
N TRP A 102 7.86 25.83 4.26
CA TRP A 102 8.73 25.58 5.41
C TRP A 102 9.30 26.87 6.02
N ILE A 103 9.59 27.89 5.19
CA ILE A 103 10.06 29.20 5.65
C ILE A 103 8.99 29.90 6.49
N THR A 104 7.74 29.74 6.14
CA THR A 104 6.60 30.37 6.83
C THR A 104 5.98 29.47 7.91
N PHE A 105 6.55 28.27 8.16
CA PHE A 105 6.04 27.37 9.16
C PHE A 105 6.25 27.92 10.59
N PRO A 106 5.20 28.11 11.39
CA PRO A 106 5.32 28.83 12.66
C PRO A 106 6.18 28.11 13.71
N GLY A 107 6.34 26.78 13.57
CA GLY A 107 7.18 25.97 14.45
C GLY A 107 8.68 26.08 14.18
N PHE A 108 9.14 26.76 13.09
CA PHE A 108 10.55 26.79 12.69
C PHE A 108 11.12 28.21 12.71
N ASN A 109 12.35 28.36 13.20
CA ASN A 109 13.18 29.54 12.97
C ASN A 109 14.05 29.33 11.71
N LEU A 110 14.81 30.36 11.31
CA LEU A 110 15.64 30.31 10.10
C LEU A 110 16.70 29.20 10.13
N ILE A 111 17.26 28.88 11.29
CA ILE A 111 18.24 27.81 11.46
C ILE A 111 17.53 26.45 11.26
N ASP A 112 16.34 26.29 11.81
CA ASP A 112 15.52 25.08 11.65
C ASP A 112 15.19 24.88 10.17
N VAL A 113 14.77 25.93 9.46
CA VAL A 113 14.47 25.90 8.02
C VAL A 113 15.69 25.50 7.20
N ALA A 114 16.85 26.13 7.46
CA ALA A 114 18.09 25.82 6.77
C ALA A 114 18.50 24.35 7.00
N ARG A 115 18.44 23.89 8.24
CA ARG A 115 18.76 22.50 8.62
C ARG A 115 17.78 21.52 7.99
N PHE A 116 16.48 21.79 8.06
CA PHE A 116 15.43 20.96 7.45
C PHE A 116 15.64 20.84 5.95
N GLY A 117 15.90 21.96 5.26
CA GLY A 117 16.16 22.00 3.84
C GLY A 117 17.42 21.23 3.44
N ALA A 118 18.55 21.44 4.13
CA ALA A 118 19.81 20.78 3.82
C ALA A 118 19.73 19.25 4.00
N VAL A 119 19.15 18.78 5.11
CA VAL A 119 19.01 17.35 5.37
C VAL A 119 18.02 16.70 4.40
N SER A 120 16.90 17.37 4.12
CA SER A 120 15.92 16.89 3.14
C SER A 120 16.50 16.80 1.74
N ALA A 121 17.32 17.80 1.32
CA ALA A 121 18.05 17.77 0.06
C ALA A 121 19.06 16.61 0.01
N TYR A 122 19.84 16.40 1.08
CA TYR A 122 20.74 15.24 1.17
C TYR A 122 19.98 13.93 0.94
N LEU A 123 18.89 13.70 1.67
CA LEU A 123 18.08 12.48 1.52
C LEU A 123 17.42 12.37 0.13
N ARG A 124 17.07 13.50 -0.47
CA ARG A 124 16.45 13.56 -1.81
C ARG A 124 17.41 13.16 -2.93
N PHE A 125 18.66 13.63 -2.87
CA PHE A 125 19.59 13.54 -3.99
C PHE A 125 20.67 12.47 -3.82
N THR A 126 20.81 11.84 -2.64
CA THR A 126 21.78 10.77 -2.39
C THR A 126 21.13 9.39 -2.31
N LYS A 127 21.94 8.33 -2.42
CA LYS A 127 21.43 6.94 -2.42
C LYS A 127 22.06 6.05 -1.35
N PRO A 128 22.24 6.50 -0.09
CA PRO A 128 22.97 5.78 0.94
C PRO A 128 22.09 4.76 1.70
N TRP A 129 21.04 4.21 1.12
CA TRP A 129 20.05 3.45 1.86
C TRP A 129 20.60 2.23 2.60
N ARG A 130 21.68 1.58 2.06
CA ARG A 130 22.35 0.45 2.73
C ARG A 130 23.05 0.85 4.04
N GLU A 131 23.57 2.07 4.11
CA GLU A 131 24.11 2.61 5.37
C GLU A 131 22.99 3.07 6.29
N LEU A 132 21.93 3.65 5.73
CA LEU A 132 20.79 4.14 6.49
C LEU A 132 19.97 3.01 7.13
N GLU A 133 19.90 1.81 6.54
CA GLU A 133 19.19 0.68 7.14
C GLU A 133 19.83 0.14 8.44
N LYS A 134 21.08 0.51 8.72
CA LYS A 134 21.78 0.17 9.96
C LYS A 134 21.38 1.04 11.15
N HIS A 135 20.60 2.10 10.91
CA HIS A 135 20.14 3.04 11.91
C HIS A 135 18.62 3.08 11.98
N THR A 136 18.06 3.28 13.17
CA THR A 136 16.63 3.54 13.30
C THR A 136 16.32 4.95 12.80
N ALA A 137 15.14 5.14 12.21
CA ALA A 137 14.67 6.45 11.79
C ALA A 137 14.55 7.40 12.98
N ASP A 138 14.05 6.90 14.11
CA ASP A 138 13.94 7.63 15.37
C ASP A 138 15.26 8.28 15.78
N SER A 139 16.32 7.48 15.98
CA SER A 139 17.61 7.97 16.45
C SER A 139 18.34 8.84 15.41
N TRP A 140 18.28 8.46 14.13
CA TRP A 140 18.97 9.19 13.07
C TRP A 140 18.34 10.56 12.82
N LEU A 141 17.01 10.62 12.72
CA LEU A 141 16.29 11.88 12.46
C LEU A 141 16.47 12.85 13.62
N ARG A 142 16.37 12.37 14.88
CA ARG A 142 16.61 13.21 16.06
C ARG A 142 18.02 13.80 16.04
N ARG A 143 19.04 12.98 15.79
CA ARG A 143 20.45 13.44 15.73
C ARG A 143 20.70 14.45 14.63
N VAL A 144 20.17 14.22 13.41
CA VAL A 144 20.54 15.00 12.23
C VAL A 144 19.66 16.22 12.05
N TYR A 145 18.35 16.11 12.25
CA TYR A 145 17.45 17.27 12.20
C TYR A 145 17.46 18.10 13.50
N GLY A 146 17.81 17.49 14.65
CA GLY A 146 17.72 18.08 15.98
C GLY A 146 16.36 17.87 16.63
N ASP A 147 16.35 17.96 17.98
CA ASP A 147 15.17 17.62 18.78
C ASP A 147 13.91 18.38 18.37
N LYS A 148 14.02 19.68 18.14
CA LYS A 148 12.87 20.52 17.81
C LYS A 148 12.17 20.08 16.53
N ILE A 149 12.92 19.92 15.42
CA ILE A 149 12.36 19.48 14.15
C ILE A 149 11.85 18.04 14.28
N TYR A 150 12.60 17.18 14.96
CA TYR A 150 12.22 15.78 15.18
C TYR A 150 10.90 15.67 15.95
N GLU A 151 10.75 16.34 17.07
CA GLU A 151 9.54 16.29 17.91
C GLU A 151 8.33 16.93 17.20
N THR A 152 8.56 17.97 16.37
CA THR A 152 7.48 18.66 15.66
C THR A 152 6.98 17.90 14.44
N THR A 153 7.88 17.20 13.70
CA THR A 153 7.51 16.65 12.37
C THR A 153 7.66 15.14 12.28
N TRP A 154 8.82 14.60 12.66
CA TRP A 154 9.16 13.21 12.34
C TRP A 154 8.64 12.21 13.36
N ARG A 155 8.77 12.50 14.65
CA ARG A 155 8.28 11.61 15.72
C ARG A 155 6.77 11.39 15.61
N PRO A 156 5.92 12.42 15.47
CA PRO A 156 4.48 12.23 15.31
C PRO A 156 4.11 11.40 14.08
N LEU A 157 4.84 11.58 12.97
CA LEU A 157 4.65 10.79 11.74
C LEU A 157 5.03 9.33 11.94
N LEU A 158 6.16 9.06 12.60
CA LEU A 158 6.60 7.69 12.88
C LEU A 158 5.63 6.98 13.82
N ILE A 159 5.22 7.64 14.91
CA ILE A 159 4.22 7.11 15.85
C ILE A 159 2.90 6.83 15.13
N GLY A 160 2.37 7.81 14.40
CA GLY A 160 1.11 7.66 13.69
C GLY A 160 1.11 6.49 12.71
N LYS A 161 2.24 6.26 12.04
CA LYS A 161 2.33 5.23 11.01
C LYS A 161 2.66 3.83 11.54
N PHE A 162 3.45 3.72 12.59
CA PHE A 162 3.98 2.46 13.09
C PHE A 162 3.57 2.11 14.52
N GLY A 163 2.84 3.00 15.19
CA GLY A 163 2.37 2.77 16.56
C GLY A 163 3.51 2.32 17.48
N PRO A 164 3.39 1.15 18.15
CA PRO A 164 4.40 0.68 19.09
C PRO A 164 5.75 0.34 18.45
N TYR A 165 5.81 0.18 17.12
CA TYR A 165 7.03 -0.17 16.38
C TYR A 165 7.82 1.03 15.88
N TYR A 166 7.42 2.28 16.17
CA TYR A 166 8.01 3.47 15.56
C TYR A 166 9.53 3.61 15.79
N GLN A 167 10.04 3.11 16.91
CA GLN A 167 11.48 3.13 17.25
C GLN A 167 12.27 2.01 16.59
N GLU A 168 11.61 0.99 16.06
CA GLU A 168 12.26 -0.12 15.37
C GLU A 168 12.50 0.15 13.89
N VAL A 169 11.74 1.09 13.29
CA VAL A 169 11.77 1.36 11.85
C VAL A 169 13.13 1.93 11.43
N ASN A 170 13.73 1.35 10.38
CA ASN A 170 15.00 1.80 9.88
C ASN A 170 14.93 3.10 9.08
N MET A 171 16.06 3.80 8.97
CA MET A 171 16.16 5.08 8.28
C MET A 171 16.08 4.95 6.75
N ALA A 172 16.36 3.78 6.17
CA ALA A 172 16.22 3.58 4.72
C ALA A 172 14.76 3.72 4.25
N TRP A 173 13.79 3.28 5.06
CA TRP A 173 12.38 3.51 4.79
C TRP A 173 12.03 5.02 4.73
N MET A 174 12.53 5.82 5.69
CA MET A 174 12.30 7.26 5.68
C MET A 174 12.99 7.93 4.49
N TRP A 175 14.22 7.49 4.16
CA TRP A 175 14.93 7.94 2.97
C TRP A 175 14.10 7.69 1.70
N ALA A 176 13.57 6.49 1.52
CA ALA A 176 12.77 6.14 0.35
C ALA A 176 11.58 7.09 0.17
N ARG A 177 10.88 7.44 1.24
CA ARG A 177 9.74 8.38 1.21
C ARG A 177 10.13 9.78 0.75
N LEU A 178 11.31 10.26 1.13
CA LEU A 178 11.80 11.59 0.71
C LEU A 178 12.42 11.54 -0.70
N HIS A 179 13.07 10.42 -1.04
CA HIS A 179 13.79 10.26 -2.30
C HIS A 179 12.86 10.23 -3.53
N VAL A 180 11.73 9.53 -3.46
CA VAL A 180 10.81 9.35 -4.61
C VAL A 180 9.65 10.35 -4.65
N ARG A 181 9.39 11.08 -3.58
CA ARG A 181 8.21 11.94 -3.48
C ARG A 181 8.21 13.04 -4.54
N SER A 182 7.08 13.23 -5.21
CA SER A 182 6.85 14.33 -6.14
C SER A 182 5.74 15.27 -5.63
N PRO A 183 5.76 16.57 -6.03
CA PRO A 183 4.72 17.52 -5.62
C PRO A 183 3.40 17.31 -6.37
N ARG A 184 3.42 16.61 -7.49
CA ARG A 184 2.24 16.20 -8.23
C ARG A 184 1.93 14.76 -7.91
N LEU A 185 0.65 14.44 -7.73
CA LEU A 185 0.16 13.10 -7.47
C LEU A 185 -0.65 12.61 -8.67
N GLY A 186 -0.44 11.35 -9.06
CA GLY A 186 -1.14 10.74 -10.17
C GLY A 186 -2.46 10.10 -9.72
N TYR A 187 -3.47 10.24 -10.57
CA TYR A 187 -4.77 9.62 -10.40
C TYR A 187 -5.34 9.21 -11.77
N PHE A 188 -6.31 8.32 -11.79
CA PHE A 188 -6.93 7.84 -13.03
C PHE A 188 -8.35 8.42 -13.19
N GLU A 189 -8.73 8.76 -14.42
CA GLU A 189 -10.14 8.94 -14.73
C GLU A 189 -10.92 7.66 -14.44
N GLY A 190 -11.97 7.75 -13.64
CA GLY A 190 -12.69 6.60 -13.14
C GLY A 190 -12.08 5.93 -11.90
N GLY A 191 -11.10 6.58 -11.25
CA GLY A 191 -10.43 6.05 -10.05
C GLY A 191 -9.44 4.91 -10.35
N PHE A 192 -8.78 4.41 -9.30
CA PHE A 192 -7.87 3.26 -9.43
C PHE A 192 -8.59 1.98 -9.88
N GLN A 193 -9.89 1.84 -9.59
CA GLN A 193 -10.66 0.70 -10.06
C GLN A 193 -10.71 0.65 -11.58
N ALA A 194 -10.81 1.78 -12.27
CA ALA A 194 -10.81 1.80 -13.74
C ALA A 194 -9.48 1.25 -14.33
N PHE A 195 -8.34 1.54 -13.70
CA PHE A 195 -7.07 0.93 -14.07
C PHE A 195 -7.05 -0.58 -13.78
N VAL A 196 -7.56 -1.00 -12.62
CA VAL A 196 -7.65 -2.43 -12.27
C VAL A 196 -8.56 -3.18 -13.24
N ASP A 197 -9.69 -2.61 -13.60
CA ASP A 197 -10.63 -3.22 -14.54
C ASP A 197 -10.01 -3.35 -15.93
N GLN A 198 -9.32 -2.31 -16.41
CA GLN A 198 -8.58 -2.37 -17.68
C GLN A 198 -7.51 -3.47 -17.68
N LEU A 199 -6.70 -3.55 -16.62
CA LEU A 199 -5.69 -4.60 -16.50
C LEU A 199 -6.32 -5.99 -16.44
N THR A 200 -7.45 -6.12 -15.73
CA THR A 200 -8.21 -7.37 -15.62
C THR A 200 -8.73 -7.82 -17.00
N GLU A 201 -9.30 -6.90 -17.77
CA GLU A 201 -9.80 -7.20 -19.13
C GLU A 201 -8.65 -7.58 -20.09
N VAL A 202 -7.51 -6.91 -19.99
CA VAL A 202 -6.33 -7.29 -20.78
C VAL A 202 -5.84 -8.68 -20.40
N VAL A 203 -5.78 -9.03 -19.12
CA VAL A 203 -5.40 -10.37 -18.65
C VAL A 203 -6.39 -11.43 -19.17
N ARG A 204 -7.70 -11.16 -19.11
CA ARG A 204 -8.73 -12.05 -19.69
C ARG A 204 -8.59 -12.18 -21.19
N GLY A 205 -8.37 -11.08 -21.91
CA GLY A 205 -8.17 -11.06 -23.35
C GLY A 205 -6.94 -11.86 -23.81
N LEU A 206 -5.92 -11.98 -22.95
CA LEU A 206 -4.76 -12.84 -23.16
C LEU A 206 -5.01 -14.32 -22.81
N GLY A 207 -6.22 -14.70 -22.38
CA GLY A 207 -6.60 -16.06 -22.01
C GLY A 207 -6.38 -16.39 -20.53
N GLY A 208 -6.20 -15.40 -19.67
CA GLY A 208 -6.12 -15.60 -18.22
C GLY A 208 -7.47 -16.00 -17.60
N ASP A 209 -7.46 -17.10 -16.83
CA ASP A 209 -8.62 -17.58 -16.07
C ASP A 209 -8.65 -16.89 -14.68
N ILE A 210 -9.59 -15.96 -14.50
CA ILE A 210 -9.73 -15.21 -13.22
C ILE A 210 -10.97 -15.70 -12.49
N ARG A 211 -10.76 -16.37 -11.37
CA ARG A 211 -11.81 -16.94 -10.51
C ARG A 211 -11.98 -16.10 -9.26
N LEU A 212 -13.06 -15.36 -9.20
CA LEU A 212 -13.49 -14.57 -8.03
C LEU A 212 -14.29 -15.42 -7.06
N ASN A 213 -14.43 -14.98 -5.81
CA ASN A 213 -15.05 -15.75 -4.72
C ASN A 213 -14.47 -17.17 -4.60
N CYS A 214 -13.20 -17.33 -4.95
CA CYS A 214 -12.47 -18.59 -5.00
C CYS A 214 -11.20 -18.52 -4.15
N PRO A 215 -11.32 -18.46 -2.82
CA PRO A 215 -10.16 -18.39 -1.94
C PRO A 215 -9.34 -19.68 -2.05
N ALA A 216 -8.02 -19.54 -2.13
CA ALA A 216 -7.12 -20.68 -1.99
C ALA A 216 -7.16 -21.20 -0.55
N GLU A 217 -7.19 -22.53 -0.40
CA GLU A 217 -7.34 -23.24 0.87
C GLU A 217 -6.04 -23.97 1.26
N ARG A 218 -5.36 -24.55 0.24
CA ARG A 218 -4.12 -25.31 0.44
C ARG A 218 -3.25 -25.30 -0.82
N ILE A 219 -1.94 -25.30 -0.61
CA ILE A 219 -0.92 -25.54 -1.64
C ILE A 219 0.03 -26.62 -1.10
N ALA A 220 0.24 -27.70 -1.85
CA ALA A 220 1.13 -28.78 -1.48
C ALA A 220 1.93 -29.27 -2.69
N PRO A 221 3.13 -29.84 -2.51
CA PRO A 221 3.82 -30.57 -3.56
C PRO A 221 2.97 -31.70 -4.11
N ASP A 222 3.02 -31.96 -5.43
CA ASP A 222 2.26 -33.05 -6.06
C ASP A 222 2.69 -34.47 -5.59
N GLY A 223 3.89 -34.56 -5.01
CA GLY A 223 4.40 -35.82 -4.42
C GLY A 223 4.79 -36.89 -5.43
N ARG A 224 4.60 -36.67 -6.74
CA ARG A 224 5.04 -37.61 -7.78
C ARG A 224 6.54 -37.49 -8.05
N PRO A 225 7.32 -38.58 -7.98
CA PRO A 225 8.78 -38.51 -8.07
C PRO A 225 9.33 -37.86 -9.35
N ASP A 226 8.65 -38.07 -10.48
CA ASP A 226 9.16 -37.68 -11.79
C ASP A 226 8.44 -36.47 -12.45
N ALA A 227 7.39 -35.96 -11.82
CA ALA A 227 6.51 -34.99 -12.49
C ALA A 227 6.66 -33.53 -12.00
N GLY A 228 7.23 -33.29 -10.82
CA GLY A 228 7.25 -31.96 -10.20
C GLY A 228 5.86 -31.30 -10.20
N GLY A 229 5.72 -30.14 -9.59
CA GLY A 229 4.48 -29.37 -9.62
C GLY A 229 3.79 -29.28 -8.26
N LEU A 230 2.67 -28.60 -8.24
CA LEU A 230 1.92 -28.25 -7.05
C LEU A 230 0.45 -28.62 -7.21
N LEU A 231 -0.15 -29.07 -6.12
CA LEU A 231 -1.59 -29.22 -5.94
C LEU A 231 -2.12 -27.98 -5.24
N VAL A 232 -3.03 -27.26 -5.88
CA VAL A 232 -3.69 -26.08 -5.31
C VAL A 232 -5.16 -26.42 -5.10
N THR A 233 -5.62 -26.29 -3.86
CA THR A 233 -7.04 -26.43 -3.50
C THR A 233 -7.66 -25.05 -3.34
N ALA A 234 -8.74 -24.81 -4.06
CA ALA A 234 -9.53 -23.58 -3.99
C ALA A 234 -11.00 -23.88 -4.32
N GLY A 235 -11.93 -23.27 -3.58
CA GLY A 235 -13.37 -23.52 -3.77
C GLY A 235 -13.74 -24.99 -3.65
N GLY A 236 -13.08 -25.75 -2.78
CA GLY A 236 -13.30 -27.18 -2.57
C GLY A 236 -12.77 -28.10 -3.68
N GLN A 237 -12.11 -27.56 -4.71
CA GLN A 237 -11.53 -28.34 -5.81
C GLN A 237 -10.00 -28.28 -5.77
N THR A 238 -9.35 -29.40 -6.07
CA THR A 238 -7.89 -29.50 -6.14
C THR A 238 -7.46 -29.65 -7.59
N GLU A 239 -6.63 -28.73 -8.06
CA GLU A 239 -6.05 -28.74 -9.38
C GLU A 239 -4.51 -28.79 -9.34
N ARG A 240 -3.92 -29.40 -10.36
CA ARG A 240 -2.48 -29.47 -10.53
C ARG A 240 -1.98 -28.29 -11.38
N PHE A 241 -0.91 -27.66 -10.88
CA PHE A 241 -0.16 -26.62 -11.57
C PHE A 241 1.34 -26.96 -11.61
N ASP A 242 2.03 -26.44 -12.59
CA ASP A 242 3.49 -26.60 -12.71
C ASP A 242 4.21 -25.65 -11.75
N ALA A 243 3.62 -24.48 -11.47
CA ALA A 243 4.10 -23.51 -10.51
C ALA A 243 2.95 -22.71 -9.90
N ALA A 244 3.21 -22.09 -8.73
CA ALA A 244 2.29 -21.17 -8.11
C ALA A 244 3.01 -19.91 -7.57
N VAL A 245 2.34 -18.77 -7.68
CA VAL A 245 2.79 -17.47 -7.15
C VAL A 245 1.78 -16.98 -6.12
N VAL A 246 2.20 -16.80 -4.87
CA VAL A 246 1.37 -16.21 -3.81
C VAL A 246 1.66 -14.72 -3.74
N THR A 247 0.66 -13.88 -4.01
CA THR A 247 0.81 -12.40 -4.03
C THR A 247 0.13 -11.72 -2.83
N THR A 248 -0.12 -12.47 -1.78
CA THR A 248 -0.81 -12.04 -0.58
C THR A 248 0.15 -11.84 0.60
N SER A 249 -0.34 -11.88 1.84
CA SER A 249 0.52 -11.73 3.01
C SER A 249 1.39 -12.98 3.27
N PRO A 250 2.59 -12.81 3.87
CA PRO A 250 3.42 -13.94 4.30
C PRO A 250 2.70 -14.91 5.25
N ALA A 251 1.86 -14.38 6.14
CA ALA A 251 1.05 -15.20 7.06
C ALA A 251 0.02 -16.07 6.32
N LEU A 252 -0.54 -15.57 5.20
CA LEU A 252 -1.43 -16.38 4.37
C LEU A 252 -0.66 -17.49 3.65
N LEU A 253 0.53 -17.22 3.11
CA LEU A 253 1.38 -18.26 2.55
C LEU A 253 1.64 -19.37 3.57
N ALA A 254 2.06 -19.02 4.79
CA ALA A 254 2.31 -20.01 5.84
C ALA A 254 1.08 -20.88 6.14
N ARG A 255 -0.12 -20.31 6.14
CA ARG A 255 -1.38 -21.04 6.33
C ARG A 255 -1.72 -21.96 5.17
N LEU A 256 -1.49 -21.50 3.93
CA LEU A 256 -1.80 -22.26 2.72
C LEU A 256 -0.83 -23.43 2.47
N THR A 257 0.38 -23.36 3.02
CA THR A 257 1.46 -24.32 2.77
C THR A 257 1.94 -24.99 4.07
N PRO A 258 1.18 -25.96 4.63
CA PRO A 258 1.56 -26.65 5.87
C PRO A 258 2.93 -27.37 5.77
N ASP A 259 3.35 -27.72 4.55
CA ASP A 259 4.62 -28.40 4.28
C ASP A 259 5.81 -27.41 4.25
N LEU A 260 5.57 -26.10 4.33
CA LEU A 260 6.61 -25.09 4.42
C LEU A 260 7.23 -25.12 5.82
N ALA A 261 8.53 -25.32 5.92
CA ALA A 261 9.24 -25.46 7.19
C ALA A 261 10.59 -24.74 7.18
N GLY A 262 11.32 -24.85 8.28
CA GLY A 262 12.70 -24.38 8.39
C GLY A 262 12.82 -22.87 8.50
N ASP A 263 13.97 -22.36 8.03
CA ASP A 263 14.34 -20.94 8.17
C ASP A 263 13.42 -20.01 7.41
N TYR A 264 12.96 -20.40 6.22
CA TYR A 264 12.08 -19.58 5.41
C TYR A 264 10.75 -19.31 6.12
N LEU A 265 10.15 -20.35 6.73
CA LEU A 265 8.91 -20.17 7.51
C LEU A 265 9.13 -19.24 8.71
N ARG A 266 10.23 -19.45 9.45
CA ARG A 266 10.58 -18.55 10.57
C ARG A 266 10.77 -17.09 10.09
N GLN A 267 11.41 -16.90 8.96
CA GLN A 267 11.67 -15.60 8.35
C GLN A 267 10.37 -14.88 7.96
N ILE A 268 9.46 -15.55 7.25
CA ILE A 268 8.17 -14.94 6.84
C ILE A 268 7.26 -14.62 8.03
N LEU A 269 7.28 -15.45 9.07
CA LEU A 269 6.46 -15.23 10.28
C LEU A 269 7.04 -14.15 11.21
N ALA A 270 8.34 -13.84 11.10
CA ALA A 270 8.99 -12.76 11.85
C ALA A 270 8.71 -11.37 11.24
N LEU A 271 8.20 -11.28 10.03
CA LEU A 271 7.88 -10.01 9.37
C LEU A 271 6.69 -9.33 10.05
N LYS A 272 6.92 -8.14 10.58
CA LYS A 272 5.90 -7.31 11.23
C LYS A 272 5.15 -6.46 10.20
N SER A 273 3.88 -6.20 10.45
CA SER A 273 3.08 -5.26 9.66
C SER A 273 2.03 -4.57 10.52
N MET A 274 1.66 -3.36 10.11
CA MET A 274 0.47 -2.68 10.60
C MET A 274 -0.71 -3.02 9.69
N GLY A 275 -1.90 -3.04 10.27
CA GLY A 275 -3.15 -2.99 9.53
C GLY A 275 -3.55 -1.55 9.21
N ALA A 276 -4.57 -1.40 8.39
CA ALA A 276 -5.21 -0.11 8.10
C ALA A 276 -6.71 -0.20 8.38
N VAL A 277 -7.23 0.87 8.96
CA VAL A 277 -8.67 1.11 9.12
C VAL A 277 -8.98 2.45 8.51
N VAL A 278 -9.92 2.48 7.60
CA VAL A 278 -10.33 3.70 6.88
C VAL A 278 -11.84 3.82 6.92
N MET A 279 -12.31 4.94 7.45
CA MET A 279 -13.69 5.36 7.31
C MET A 279 -13.79 6.41 6.22
N THR A 280 -14.63 6.18 5.24
CA THR A 280 -14.96 7.14 4.19
C THR A 280 -16.29 7.79 4.49
N LEU A 281 -16.34 9.12 4.43
CA LEU A 281 -17.54 9.90 4.66
C LEU A 281 -17.90 10.66 3.39
N ALA A 282 -19.18 10.59 2.98
CA ALA A 282 -19.76 11.50 2.02
C ALA A 282 -20.43 12.65 2.79
N LEU A 283 -19.88 13.85 2.64
CA LEU A 283 -20.30 15.04 3.36
C LEU A 283 -21.10 15.99 2.46
N LYS A 284 -22.05 16.71 3.05
CA LYS A 284 -22.82 17.78 2.37
C LYS A 284 -22.00 19.06 2.17
N HIS A 285 -20.99 19.28 3.02
CA HIS A 285 -20.10 20.44 3.02
C HIS A 285 -18.66 20.01 3.15
N SER A 286 -17.72 20.79 2.58
CA SER A 286 -16.29 20.55 2.72
C SER A 286 -15.84 20.78 4.18
N LEU A 287 -15.05 19.85 4.71
CA LEU A 287 -14.45 19.99 6.03
C LEU A 287 -13.28 21.00 6.00
N MET A 288 -12.49 20.99 4.94
CA MET A 288 -11.25 21.79 4.81
C MET A 288 -11.33 22.81 3.66
N ALA A 289 -12.52 23.44 3.46
CA ALA A 289 -12.78 24.39 2.37
C ALA A 289 -11.77 25.54 2.32
N ASP A 290 -11.49 26.19 3.47
CA ASP A 290 -10.64 27.39 3.54
C ASP A 290 -9.18 27.10 3.18
N SER A 291 -8.67 25.93 3.52
CA SER A 291 -7.28 25.54 3.25
C SER A 291 -7.10 24.80 1.93
N HIS A 292 -8.18 24.33 1.29
CA HIS A 292 -8.16 23.42 0.14
C HIS A 292 -7.20 22.26 0.34
N THR A 293 -7.09 21.78 1.59
CA THR A 293 -6.20 20.67 1.94
C THR A 293 -6.76 19.36 1.44
N TYR A 294 -5.99 18.68 0.59
CA TYR A 294 -6.27 17.30 0.20
C TYR A 294 -5.85 16.33 1.29
N TRP A 295 -4.62 16.43 1.77
CA TRP A 295 -4.04 15.54 2.76
C TRP A 295 -3.62 16.29 4.00
N LEU A 296 -4.28 16.03 5.11
CA LEU A 296 -3.96 16.58 6.41
C LEU A 296 -3.30 15.50 7.28
N ASN A 297 -2.03 15.73 7.65
CA ASN A 297 -1.34 14.91 8.63
C ASN A 297 -1.70 15.38 10.04
N ILE A 298 -2.09 14.44 10.89
CA ILE A 298 -2.45 14.70 12.27
C ILE A 298 -1.35 14.13 13.14
N PRO A 299 -0.62 14.98 13.91
CA PRO A 299 0.47 14.53 14.75
C PRO A 299 -0.02 13.59 15.86
N ALA A 300 0.51 12.37 15.91
CA ALA A 300 0.26 11.45 17.02
C ALA A 300 1.23 11.77 18.17
N THR A 301 0.69 11.96 19.37
CA THR A 301 1.48 12.26 20.57
C THR A 301 1.91 11.01 21.33
N SER A 302 1.13 9.93 21.23
CA SER A 302 1.38 8.63 21.86
C SER A 302 1.04 7.48 20.90
N ALA A 303 1.61 6.31 21.13
CA ALA A 303 1.41 5.13 20.28
C ALA A 303 -0.02 4.57 20.34
N ASP A 304 -0.69 4.75 21.45
CA ASP A 304 -2.08 4.36 21.70
C ASP A 304 -3.10 5.46 21.35
N LYS A 305 -2.60 6.67 20.99
CA LYS A 305 -3.42 7.86 20.67
C LYS A 305 -4.41 8.23 21.77
N ALA A 306 -4.13 7.85 23.00
CA ALA A 306 -5.00 8.13 24.13
C ALA A 306 -5.19 9.65 24.32
N GLY A 307 -6.45 10.08 24.41
CA GLY A 307 -6.83 11.49 24.60
C GLY A 307 -6.62 12.40 23.39
N GLY A 308 -6.26 11.84 22.22
CA GLY A 308 -6.06 12.59 20.98
C GLY A 308 -7.07 12.26 19.89
N VAL A 309 -6.78 12.72 18.68
CA VAL A 309 -7.55 12.38 17.50
C VAL A 309 -7.36 10.88 17.17
N PRO A 310 -8.44 10.11 16.94
CA PRO A 310 -8.39 8.66 16.84
C PRO A 310 -7.90 8.12 15.48
N PHE A 311 -7.34 8.97 14.64
CA PHE A 311 -6.81 8.61 13.32
C PHE A 311 -5.57 9.46 12.97
N LEU A 312 -4.76 8.96 12.05
CA LEU A 312 -3.50 9.59 11.61
C LEU A 312 -3.70 10.72 10.61
N ALA A 313 -4.67 10.59 9.72
CA ALA A 313 -4.84 11.50 8.60
C ALA A 313 -6.31 11.71 8.23
N LEU A 314 -6.58 12.93 7.74
CA LEU A 314 -7.77 13.23 6.96
C LEU A 314 -7.36 13.45 5.51
N VAL A 315 -8.11 12.83 4.59
CA VAL A 315 -7.90 13.05 3.16
C VAL A 315 -9.22 13.50 2.55
N GLU A 316 -9.35 14.81 2.30
CA GLU A 316 -10.52 15.33 1.60
C GLU A 316 -10.29 15.18 0.10
N HIS A 317 -10.74 14.04 -0.42
CA HIS A 317 -10.50 13.60 -1.79
C HIS A 317 -10.99 14.61 -2.83
N THR A 318 -12.09 15.27 -2.55
CA THR A 318 -12.72 16.26 -3.44
C THR A 318 -12.04 17.63 -3.43
N ASN A 319 -11.00 17.84 -2.63
CA ASN A 319 -10.03 18.93 -2.80
C ASN A 319 -8.90 18.58 -3.79
N TYR A 320 -8.96 17.38 -4.38
CA TYR A 320 -7.98 16.87 -5.34
C TYR A 320 -8.65 16.41 -6.64
N ILE A 321 -9.79 15.74 -6.56
CA ILE A 321 -10.61 15.25 -7.68
C ILE A 321 -11.97 15.96 -7.64
N ASP A 322 -12.48 16.34 -8.79
CA ASP A 322 -13.74 17.10 -8.88
C ASP A 322 -14.91 16.31 -8.28
N ARG A 323 -15.63 16.93 -7.35
CA ARG A 323 -16.78 16.35 -6.64
C ARG A 323 -17.95 15.97 -7.56
N ARG A 324 -18.02 16.55 -8.78
CA ARG A 324 -19.05 16.19 -9.76
C ARG A 324 -19.06 14.69 -10.08
N HIS A 325 -17.91 14.03 -10.04
CA HIS A 325 -17.81 12.58 -10.21
C HIS A 325 -18.37 11.78 -9.03
N TYR A 326 -18.64 12.46 -7.91
CA TYR A 326 -19.16 11.87 -6.67
C TYR A 326 -20.54 12.43 -6.29
N GLY A 327 -21.37 12.80 -7.29
CA GLY A 327 -22.73 13.28 -7.07
C GLY A 327 -22.81 14.54 -6.20
N ASP A 328 -21.79 15.40 -6.32
CA ASP A 328 -21.58 16.63 -5.55
C ASP A 328 -21.34 16.42 -4.05
N ASP A 329 -21.12 15.20 -3.59
CA ASP A 329 -20.65 14.93 -2.23
C ASP A 329 -19.21 15.45 -2.04
N HIS A 330 -18.89 15.93 -0.85
CA HIS A 330 -17.52 16.11 -0.40
C HIS A 330 -17.02 14.82 0.23
N ILE A 331 -15.97 14.24 -0.32
CA ILE A 331 -15.46 12.95 0.13
C ILE A 331 -14.32 13.14 1.09
N LEU A 332 -14.49 12.61 2.31
CA LEU A 332 -13.48 12.64 3.35
C LEU A 332 -13.13 11.22 3.80
N TYR A 333 -11.84 10.90 3.78
CA TYR A 333 -11.31 9.71 4.42
C TYR A 333 -10.73 10.07 5.80
N CYS A 334 -11.10 9.29 6.80
CA CYS A 334 -10.45 9.24 8.11
C CYS A 334 -9.64 7.94 8.16
N GLY A 335 -8.33 8.04 8.09
CA GLY A 335 -7.45 6.88 7.94
C GLY A 335 -6.49 6.68 9.08
N ASP A 336 -6.30 5.43 9.50
CA ASP A 336 -5.37 5.06 10.56
C ASP A 336 -4.59 3.78 10.25
N TYR A 337 -3.35 3.70 10.80
CA TYR A 337 -2.56 2.48 10.88
C TYR A 337 -2.53 1.99 12.31
N VAL A 338 -2.99 0.76 12.50
CA VAL A 338 -3.12 0.13 13.81
C VAL A 338 -2.53 -1.26 13.80
N THR A 339 -2.17 -1.82 14.95
CA THR A 339 -1.73 -3.22 15.03
C THR A 339 -2.84 -4.17 14.58
N PRO A 340 -2.51 -5.37 14.04
CA PRO A 340 -3.53 -6.29 13.51
C PRO A 340 -4.55 -6.80 14.55
N ASP A 341 -4.25 -6.67 15.83
CA ASP A 341 -5.09 -7.04 16.98
C ASP A 341 -5.86 -5.85 17.58
N HIS A 342 -5.71 -4.64 17.03
CA HIS A 342 -6.34 -3.43 17.54
C HIS A 342 -7.87 -3.54 17.57
N PRO A 343 -8.56 -2.97 18.59
CA PRO A 343 -10.02 -3.01 18.71
C PRO A 343 -10.80 -2.51 17.48
N TYR A 344 -10.24 -1.58 16.69
CA TYR A 344 -10.88 -1.10 15.47
C TYR A 344 -11.20 -2.20 14.45
N PHE A 345 -10.57 -3.37 14.54
CA PHE A 345 -10.90 -4.50 13.67
C PHE A 345 -12.16 -5.27 14.09
N THR A 346 -12.67 -5.03 15.30
CA THR A 346 -13.85 -5.71 15.85
C THR A 346 -15.02 -4.78 16.18
N MET A 347 -14.75 -3.47 16.38
CA MET A 347 -15.80 -2.47 16.57
C MET A 347 -16.77 -2.42 15.39
N THR A 348 -18.04 -2.11 15.64
CA THR A 348 -19.02 -1.89 14.56
C THR A 348 -18.72 -0.61 13.78
N GLN A 349 -19.38 -0.45 12.62
CA GLN A 349 -19.24 0.79 11.85
C GLN A 349 -19.78 1.98 12.63
N GLU A 350 -20.89 1.82 13.31
CA GLU A 350 -21.55 2.87 14.10
C GLU A 350 -20.71 3.31 15.31
N GLU A 351 -20.00 2.38 15.94
CA GLU A 351 -19.07 2.70 17.04
C GLU A 351 -17.89 3.53 16.55
N LEU A 352 -17.27 3.12 15.43
CA LEU A 352 -16.16 3.87 14.85
C LEU A 352 -16.62 5.19 14.24
N GLU A 353 -17.81 5.25 13.64
CA GLU A 353 -18.38 6.50 13.13
C GLU A 353 -18.56 7.52 14.26
N ARG A 354 -19.17 7.12 15.38
CA ARG A 354 -19.31 8.01 16.55
C ARG A 354 -17.96 8.52 17.06
N LEU A 355 -16.94 7.64 17.08
CA LEU A 355 -15.60 7.98 17.52
C LEU A 355 -14.93 8.97 16.55
N PHE A 356 -14.98 8.71 15.23
CA PHE A 356 -14.27 9.48 14.21
C PHE A 356 -14.98 10.78 13.88
N VAL A 357 -16.31 10.75 13.71
CA VAL A 357 -17.12 11.94 13.42
C VAL A 357 -17.15 12.90 14.63
N GLY A 358 -17.15 12.35 15.83
CA GLY A 358 -17.20 13.14 17.07
C GLY A 358 -16.06 14.16 17.24
N VAL A 359 -14.91 13.94 16.58
CA VAL A 359 -13.74 14.83 16.67
C VAL A 359 -13.57 15.75 15.46
N LEU A 360 -14.40 15.66 14.41
CA LEU A 360 -14.23 16.46 13.20
C LEU A 360 -14.42 17.96 13.40
N HIS A 361 -15.16 18.36 14.43
CA HIS A 361 -15.33 19.76 14.82
C HIS A 361 -14.01 20.45 15.22
N HIS A 362 -12.97 19.70 15.59
CA HIS A 362 -11.62 20.25 15.84
C HIS A 362 -10.96 20.79 14.56
N PHE A 363 -11.36 20.30 13.39
CA PHE A 363 -10.79 20.72 12.09
C PHE A 363 -11.66 21.77 11.39
N ASN A 364 -12.94 21.86 11.76
CA ASN A 364 -13.86 22.88 11.28
C ASN A 364 -14.92 23.14 12.38
N PRO A 365 -14.89 24.31 13.03
CA PRO A 365 -15.84 24.66 14.11
C PRO A 365 -17.31 24.62 13.68
N ASP A 366 -17.60 24.80 12.40
CA ASP A 366 -18.96 24.76 11.84
C ASP A 366 -19.44 23.32 11.57
N PHE A 367 -18.54 22.34 11.66
CA PHE A 367 -18.88 20.94 11.40
C PHE A 367 -19.98 20.47 12.35
N ARG A 368 -20.99 19.81 11.79
CA ARG A 368 -22.05 19.12 12.51
C ARG A 368 -22.21 17.69 12.01
N PRO A 369 -22.59 16.73 12.86
CA PRO A 369 -22.80 15.34 12.45
C PRO A 369 -23.80 15.16 11.31
N ASP A 370 -24.76 16.03 11.14
CA ASP A 370 -25.75 16.01 10.05
C ASP A 370 -25.16 16.40 8.69
N TRP A 371 -23.91 16.86 8.63
CA TRP A 371 -23.16 16.98 7.38
C TRP A 371 -22.85 15.62 6.78
N VAL A 372 -22.76 14.56 7.58
CA VAL A 372 -22.51 13.20 7.11
C VAL A 372 -23.80 12.68 6.43
N ARG A 373 -23.74 12.49 5.11
CA ARG A 373 -24.80 11.87 4.35
C ARG A 373 -24.74 10.34 4.46
N ARG A 374 -23.52 9.79 4.37
CA ARG A 374 -23.27 8.35 4.41
C ARG A 374 -21.83 8.06 4.82
N SER A 375 -21.60 6.90 5.43
CA SER A 375 -20.28 6.40 5.81
C SER A 375 -20.04 4.99 5.30
N TRP A 376 -18.78 4.64 5.10
CA TRP A 376 -18.31 3.29 4.79
C TRP A 376 -17.06 3.00 5.59
N LEU A 377 -16.89 1.76 6.01
CA LEU A 377 -15.78 1.32 6.83
C LEU A 377 -15.01 0.18 6.14
N PHE A 378 -13.71 0.38 5.95
CA PHE A 378 -12.81 -0.59 5.35
C PHE A 378 -11.66 -0.95 6.27
N ARG A 379 -11.29 -2.22 6.28
CA ARG A 379 -10.26 -2.77 7.14
C ARG A 379 -9.34 -3.71 6.38
N ALA A 380 -8.04 -3.60 6.62
CA ALA A 380 -7.03 -4.52 6.11
C ALA A 380 -6.02 -4.82 7.22
N ARG A 381 -5.96 -6.07 7.69
CA ARG A 381 -5.03 -6.47 8.76
C ARG A 381 -3.56 -6.47 8.31
N TYR A 382 -3.32 -6.47 7.01
CA TYR A 382 -2.00 -6.42 6.39
C TYR A 382 -1.97 -5.26 5.39
N ALA A 383 -1.36 -4.14 5.77
CA ALA A 383 -1.39 -2.91 4.97
C ALA A 383 -0.07 -2.14 4.94
N GLN A 384 0.74 -2.20 6.01
CA GLN A 384 2.01 -1.48 6.08
C GLN A 384 3.08 -2.36 6.74
N PRO A 385 4.05 -2.89 5.97
CA PRO A 385 5.21 -3.57 6.54
C PRO A 385 6.00 -2.65 7.46
N VAL A 386 6.61 -3.24 8.51
CA VAL A 386 7.48 -2.54 9.46
C VAL A 386 8.92 -2.94 9.18
N PRO A 387 9.70 -2.14 8.45
CA PRO A 387 11.08 -2.46 8.11
C PRO A 387 12.01 -2.17 9.29
N GLY A 388 12.48 -3.22 9.96
CA GLY A 388 13.46 -3.12 11.06
C GLY A 388 14.90 -2.89 10.59
N LEU A 389 15.84 -2.88 11.52
CA LEU A 389 17.28 -2.73 11.20
C LEU A 389 17.77 -3.84 10.27
N ASN A 390 18.63 -3.48 9.32
CA ASN A 390 19.19 -4.41 8.32
C ASN A 390 18.12 -5.23 7.58
N HIS A 391 16.99 -4.63 7.29
CA HIS A 391 15.79 -5.30 6.75
C HIS A 391 16.07 -6.04 5.42
N SER A 392 17.03 -5.57 4.63
CA SER A 392 17.45 -6.24 3.39
C SER A 392 17.91 -7.70 3.60
N ARG A 393 18.35 -8.05 4.82
CA ARG A 393 18.75 -9.42 5.21
C ARG A 393 17.60 -10.21 5.81
N ALA A 394 16.57 -9.54 6.30
CA ALA A 394 15.39 -10.15 6.89
C ALA A 394 14.32 -10.53 5.85
N ILE A 395 14.34 -9.88 4.68
CA ILE A 395 13.40 -10.15 3.61
C ILE A 395 13.64 -11.54 3.02
N PRO A 396 12.62 -12.42 2.94
CA PRO A 396 12.74 -13.73 2.31
C PRO A 396 12.93 -13.60 0.79
N ASP A 397 13.57 -14.58 0.17
CA ASP A 397 13.64 -14.68 -1.29
C ASP A 397 12.23 -14.83 -1.87
N LEU A 398 12.07 -14.45 -3.14
CA LEU A 398 10.83 -14.71 -3.87
C LEU A 398 10.60 -16.20 -4.11
N ARG A 399 11.67 -16.99 -4.26
CA ARG A 399 11.60 -18.45 -4.29
C ARG A 399 11.39 -18.97 -2.88
N THR A 400 10.41 -19.85 -2.70
CA THR A 400 10.29 -20.61 -1.46
C THR A 400 11.16 -21.87 -1.52
N PRO A 401 11.39 -22.56 -0.39
CA PRO A 401 12.04 -23.88 -0.40
C PRO A 401 11.24 -24.97 -1.13
N ILE A 402 9.94 -24.76 -1.37
CA ILE A 402 9.10 -25.67 -2.14
C ILE A 402 9.31 -25.38 -3.61
N PRO A 403 9.83 -26.33 -4.42
CA PRO A 403 10.07 -26.12 -5.85
C PRO A 403 8.79 -25.70 -6.58
N GLY A 404 8.90 -24.67 -7.43
CA GLY A 404 7.78 -24.13 -8.20
C GLY A 404 6.84 -23.21 -7.42
N LEU A 405 7.06 -23.00 -6.11
CA LEU A 405 6.28 -22.08 -5.30
C LEU A 405 7.04 -20.77 -5.03
N TYR A 406 6.38 -19.64 -5.28
CA TYR A 406 6.94 -18.31 -5.14
C TYR A 406 6.08 -17.43 -4.23
N LEU A 407 6.72 -16.50 -3.52
CA LEU A 407 6.06 -15.43 -2.75
C LEU A 407 6.43 -14.08 -3.34
N ALA A 408 5.44 -13.27 -3.69
CA ALA A 408 5.61 -11.88 -4.14
C ALA A 408 4.70 -10.96 -3.32
N SER A 409 5.14 -10.62 -2.11
CA SER A 409 4.34 -9.87 -1.16
C SER A 409 4.84 -8.45 -0.95
N MET A 410 3.99 -7.58 -0.45
CA MET A 410 4.30 -6.21 -0.07
C MET A 410 5.46 -6.11 0.93
N SER A 411 5.66 -7.12 1.79
CA SER A 411 6.77 -7.17 2.75
C SER A 411 8.15 -7.33 2.10
N GLN A 412 8.20 -7.75 0.82
CA GLN A 412 9.44 -7.91 0.05
C GLN A 412 9.78 -6.66 -0.79
N VAL A 413 8.93 -5.63 -0.74
CA VAL A 413 9.19 -4.32 -1.35
C VAL A 413 10.15 -3.55 -0.44
N TYR A 414 11.41 -3.41 -0.86
CA TYR A 414 12.44 -2.73 -0.06
C TYR A 414 13.61 -2.27 -0.96
N PRO A 415 14.24 -1.11 -0.76
CA PRO A 415 14.06 -0.18 0.38
C PRO A 415 12.85 0.75 0.23
N TRP A 416 12.07 0.59 -0.81
CA TRP A 416 10.92 1.44 -1.10
C TRP A 416 9.80 1.26 -0.07
N ASP A 417 8.92 2.24 0.02
CA ASP A 417 7.66 2.08 0.75
C ASP A 417 6.66 1.34 -0.15
N ARG A 418 5.66 0.71 0.42
CA ARG A 418 4.59 0.05 -0.32
C ARG A 418 3.83 1.02 -1.25
N GLY A 419 3.20 0.50 -2.29
CA GLY A 419 2.37 1.26 -3.22
C GLY A 419 2.07 0.46 -4.48
N THR A 420 1.14 0.96 -5.28
CA THR A 420 0.71 0.31 -6.52
C THR A 420 1.86 0.16 -7.53
N ASN A 421 2.77 1.14 -7.58
CA ASN A 421 3.98 1.05 -8.41
C ASN A 421 4.82 -0.18 -8.07
N TYR A 422 5.02 -0.42 -6.78
CA TYR A 422 5.85 -1.53 -6.32
C TYR A 422 5.11 -2.86 -6.34
N ALA A 423 3.78 -2.84 -6.33
CA ALA A 423 2.98 -4.03 -6.59
C ALA A 423 3.16 -4.50 -8.06
N VAL A 424 3.18 -3.58 -9.02
CA VAL A 424 3.53 -3.89 -10.42
C VAL A 424 4.96 -4.43 -10.51
N GLU A 425 5.92 -3.74 -9.88
CA GLU A 425 7.34 -4.11 -9.94
C GLU A 425 7.58 -5.53 -9.40
N ILE A 426 7.04 -5.87 -8.22
CA ILE A 426 7.25 -7.19 -7.62
C ILE A 426 6.50 -8.29 -8.38
N GLY A 427 5.31 -8.00 -8.93
CA GLY A 427 4.57 -8.91 -9.80
C GLY A 427 5.35 -9.27 -11.06
N ARG A 428 5.91 -8.27 -11.75
CA ARG A 428 6.78 -8.48 -12.92
C ARG A 428 8.08 -9.19 -12.56
N LYS A 429 8.68 -8.84 -11.42
CA LYS A 429 9.91 -9.48 -10.95
C LYS A 429 9.73 -10.96 -10.69
N VAL A 430 8.64 -11.37 -10.04
CA VAL A 430 8.38 -12.81 -9.79
C VAL A 430 8.04 -13.55 -11.08
N ALA A 431 7.32 -12.94 -12.00
CA ALA A 431 7.06 -13.52 -13.32
C ALA A 431 8.38 -13.78 -14.08
N GLN A 432 9.25 -12.79 -14.17
CA GLN A 432 10.56 -12.94 -14.82
C GLN A 432 11.43 -14.00 -14.14
N LEU A 433 11.40 -14.09 -12.81
CA LEU A 433 12.11 -15.10 -12.04
C LEU A 433 11.63 -16.51 -12.39
N LEU A 434 10.31 -16.72 -12.43
CA LEU A 434 9.68 -17.98 -12.80
C LEU A 434 10.04 -18.40 -14.23
N LEU A 435 10.03 -17.46 -15.19
CA LEU A 435 10.43 -17.71 -16.57
C LEU A 435 11.91 -18.15 -16.68
N THR A 436 12.79 -17.52 -15.90
CA THR A 436 14.22 -17.88 -15.84
C THR A 436 14.42 -19.28 -15.27
N ASP A 437 13.68 -19.65 -14.23
CA ASP A 437 13.76 -20.97 -13.62
C ASP A 437 13.23 -22.06 -14.57
N ALA A 438 12.13 -21.79 -15.28
CA ALA A 438 11.56 -22.71 -16.25
C ALA A 438 12.53 -23.04 -17.42
N THR A 439 13.22 -22.03 -17.93
CA THR A 439 14.24 -22.24 -18.99
C THR A 439 15.45 -23.03 -18.49
N SER A 440 15.84 -22.83 -17.23
CA SER A 440 16.95 -23.58 -16.64
C SER A 440 16.64 -25.06 -16.45
N LEU A 441 15.39 -25.41 -16.17
CA LEU A 441 14.93 -26.80 -16.04
C LEU A 441 14.84 -27.51 -17.41
N SER A 442 14.35 -26.83 -18.44
CA SER A 442 14.25 -27.39 -19.79
C SER A 442 15.64 -27.63 -20.43
N GLY A 443 16.61 -26.74 -20.17
CA GLY A 443 17.98 -26.90 -20.65
C GLY A 443 18.72 -28.10 -20.02
N ARG A 444 18.41 -28.43 -18.74
CA ARG A 444 18.96 -29.62 -18.06
C ARG A 444 18.34 -30.93 -18.58
N ALA A 445 17.04 -30.92 -18.89
CA ALA A 445 16.34 -32.09 -19.43
C ALA A 445 16.75 -32.43 -20.88
N SER A 446 17.23 -31.44 -21.65
CA SER A 446 17.74 -31.67 -23.02
C SER A 446 19.23 -32.04 -23.09
N ALA A 447 19.95 -31.92 -21.97
CA ALA A 447 21.38 -32.23 -21.83
C ALA A 447 21.66 -33.58 -21.12
N ALA A 448 20.63 -34.24 -20.60
CA ALA A 448 20.66 -35.57 -20.01
C ALA A 448 20.03 -36.61 -20.95
#